data_95eae3159c356da21ac630fe66b40d22
#
_entry.id   95eae3159c356da21ac630fe66b40d22
#
_cell.length_a   1.000
_cell.length_b   1.000
_cell.length_c   1.000
_cell.angle_alpha   90.00
_cell.angle_beta   90.00
_cell.angle_gamma   90.00
#
_symmetry.space_group_name_H-M   'P 1'
#
loop_
_entity.id
_entity.type
_entity.pdbx_description
1 polymer ?
#
loop_
_entity_poly.entity_id
_entity_poly.type
_entity_poly.pdbx_seq_one_letter_code
_entity_poly.pdbx_strand_id
1 'polypeptide(L)'
;MRDNVRAFVQLAAEAFALGGPVYEFGSYLVEGQEELADLRPLFPDRRYIGCDLRPGPGVDRIEDLAALSLADNHARTVICVETLEHVFEARRAVEEMVRVLSPGGVMLIAAPLDFHIHDHPSDYWRFTPSCLTRLLAPLDATLVGWQGNERFPHTVFAVAAKRPVAAHFARGANQFVAAMQHWAAAAADNERWQRRLKRWAAQWLTSKSEHVRRRDYFQVRFVLDMPRGHDWKHELLELAHADQHTGSRLDFQSG
;
A
#
# COMPACT_ATOMS: atom_id res chain seq x y z
N MET A 1 8.37 -10.61 1.53
CA MET A 1 7.70 -9.50 0.77
C MET A 1 7.48 -9.90 -0.68
N ARG A 2 6.47 -9.35 -1.36
CA ARG A 2 6.15 -9.60 -2.77
C ARG A 2 6.58 -8.42 -3.65
N ASP A 3 6.92 -8.68 -4.94
CA ASP A 3 7.39 -7.65 -5.89
C ASP A 3 6.43 -6.46 -6.02
N ASN A 4 5.12 -6.73 -6.03
CA ASN A 4 4.09 -5.68 -6.13
C ASN A 4 4.02 -4.79 -4.89
N VAL A 5 4.37 -5.32 -3.71
CA VAL A 5 4.39 -4.55 -2.46
C VAL A 5 5.63 -3.65 -2.42
N ARG A 6 6.80 -4.15 -2.85
CA ARG A 6 8.00 -3.33 -3.01
C ARG A 6 7.76 -2.21 -4.03
N ALA A 7 7.18 -2.54 -5.19
CA ALA A 7 6.84 -1.55 -6.22
C ALA A 7 5.86 -0.49 -5.69
N PHE A 8 4.85 -0.90 -4.91
CA PHE A 8 3.93 0.02 -4.25
C PHE A 8 4.67 1.05 -3.39
N VAL A 9 5.60 0.62 -2.53
CA VAL A 9 6.37 1.54 -1.67
C VAL A 9 7.29 2.43 -2.49
N GLN A 10 8.00 1.88 -3.48
CA GLN A 10 8.88 2.64 -4.35
C GLN A 10 8.13 3.73 -5.09
N LEU A 11 7.05 3.39 -5.79
CA LEU A 11 6.27 4.33 -6.57
C LEU A 11 5.55 5.36 -5.69
N ALA A 12 5.17 4.99 -4.46
CA ALA A 12 4.66 5.94 -3.49
C ALA A 12 5.76 6.92 -3.04
N ALA A 13 6.99 6.45 -2.81
CA ALA A 13 8.12 7.32 -2.46
C ALA A 13 8.47 8.32 -3.57
N GLU A 14 8.28 7.93 -4.83
CA GLU A 14 8.50 8.79 -6.00
C GLU A 14 7.37 9.80 -6.21
N ALA A 15 6.11 9.40 -5.98
CA ALA A 15 4.93 10.22 -6.28
C ALA A 15 4.53 11.16 -5.15
N PHE A 16 4.72 10.75 -3.89
CA PHE A 16 4.37 11.54 -2.71
C PHE A 16 5.63 12.11 -2.07
N ALA A 17 5.56 13.34 -1.55
CA ALA A 17 6.66 13.95 -0.82
C ALA A 17 6.83 13.32 0.57
N LEU A 18 7.28 12.07 0.60
CA LEU A 18 7.49 11.31 1.84
C LEU A 18 8.69 11.89 2.61
N GLY A 19 8.43 12.47 3.78
CA GLY A 19 9.45 13.07 4.64
C GLY A 19 9.99 12.09 5.67
N GLY A 20 11.17 12.41 6.23
CA GLY A 20 11.72 11.70 7.40
C GLY A 20 11.32 12.38 8.73
N PRO A 21 11.36 11.66 9.85
CA PRO A 21 11.76 10.26 9.95
C PRO A 21 10.72 9.30 9.37
N VAL A 22 11.22 8.22 8.74
CA VAL A 22 10.44 7.10 8.22
C VAL A 22 10.46 5.98 9.25
N TYR A 23 9.30 5.47 9.62
CA TYR A 23 9.16 4.30 10.49
C TYR A 23 8.50 3.18 9.69
N GLU A 24 9.21 2.06 9.58
CA GLU A 24 8.67 0.82 9.03
C GLU A 24 8.33 -0.13 10.18
N PHE A 25 7.09 -0.57 10.27
CA PHE A 25 6.64 -1.60 11.21
C PHE A 25 6.53 -2.93 10.49
N GLY A 26 7.18 -3.96 11.03
CA GLY A 26 7.35 -5.27 10.40
C GLY A 26 8.61 -5.34 9.54
N SER A 27 9.69 -4.67 9.97
CA SER A 27 10.94 -4.55 9.19
C SER A 27 11.88 -5.75 9.30
N TYR A 28 11.49 -6.82 10.00
CA TYR A 28 12.35 -8.00 10.14
C TYR A 28 12.65 -8.63 8.78
N LEU A 29 13.94 -8.70 8.42
CA LEU A 29 14.38 -9.30 7.16
C LEU A 29 14.52 -10.82 7.29
N VAL A 30 13.65 -11.54 6.58
CA VAL A 30 13.72 -13.01 6.51
C VAL A 30 14.86 -13.43 5.60
N GLU A 31 15.65 -14.40 6.04
CA GLU A 31 16.79 -14.95 5.28
C GLU A 31 16.38 -15.34 3.85
N GLY A 32 17.16 -14.89 2.87
CA GLY A 32 16.95 -15.13 1.45
C GLY A 32 15.89 -14.21 0.80
N GLN A 33 15.34 -13.23 1.53
CA GLN A 33 14.40 -12.24 1.00
C GLN A 33 14.90 -10.80 1.17
N GLU A 34 16.13 -10.60 1.61
CA GLU A 34 16.68 -9.31 2.03
C GLU A 34 16.60 -8.26 0.91
N GLU A 35 17.00 -8.62 -0.31
CA GLU A 35 16.99 -7.70 -1.46
C GLU A 35 15.58 -7.17 -1.77
N LEU A 36 14.56 -8.02 -1.59
CA LEU A 36 13.18 -7.64 -1.85
C LEU A 36 12.54 -6.93 -0.66
N ALA A 37 12.88 -7.36 0.56
CA ALA A 37 12.24 -6.91 1.78
C ALA A 37 12.88 -5.64 2.37
N ASP A 38 14.16 -5.38 2.14
CA ASP A 38 14.79 -4.15 2.61
C ASP A 38 14.30 -2.93 1.81
N LEU A 39 13.51 -2.09 2.47
CA LEU A 39 12.96 -0.86 1.90
C LEU A 39 13.85 0.37 2.14
N ARG A 40 14.89 0.28 3.00
CA ARG A 40 15.79 1.41 3.29
C ARG A 40 16.40 2.06 2.06
N PRO A 41 16.85 1.31 1.04
CA PRO A 41 17.41 1.89 -0.18
C PRO A 41 16.45 2.80 -0.96
N LEU A 42 15.14 2.70 -0.69
CA LEU A 42 14.13 3.58 -1.31
C LEU A 42 14.07 4.97 -0.65
N PHE A 43 14.78 5.17 0.47
CA PHE A 43 14.78 6.40 1.27
C PHE A 43 16.20 6.88 1.61
N PRO A 44 17.10 7.07 0.62
CA PRO A 44 18.55 7.27 0.85
C PRO A 44 18.88 8.48 1.72
N ASP A 45 18.08 9.56 1.64
CA ASP A 45 18.33 10.82 2.34
C ASP A 45 17.41 11.03 3.55
N ARG A 46 16.81 9.96 4.04
CA ARG A 46 15.85 10.03 5.15
C ARG A 46 16.35 9.22 6.34
N ARG A 47 16.13 9.74 7.53
CA ARG A 47 16.28 8.93 8.74
C ARG A 47 15.24 7.83 8.69
N TYR A 48 15.68 6.59 8.51
CA TYR A 48 14.85 5.40 8.43
C TYR A 48 15.03 4.56 9.68
N ILE A 49 13.91 4.12 10.28
CA ILE A 49 13.89 3.30 11.49
C ILE A 49 13.01 2.08 11.23
N GLY A 50 13.62 0.91 11.17
CA GLY A 50 12.92 -0.36 11.11
C GLY A 50 12.49 -0.81 12.49
N CYS A 51 11.21 -1.16 12.63
CA CYS A 51 10.61 -1.65 13.88
C CYS A 51 9.99 -3.03 13.66
N ASP A 52 10.18 -3.92 14.62
CA ASP A 52 9.49 -5.22 14.66
C ASP A 52 9.28 -5.62 16.13
N LEU A 53 8.40 -6.58 16.35
CA LEU A 53 8.21 -7.18 17.68
C LEU A 53 9.42 -8.01 18.12
N ARG A 54 10.23 -8.49 17.17
CA ARG A 54 11.37 -9.37 17.36
C ARG A 54 12.67 -8.66 17.01
N PRO A 55 13.77 -8.87 17.76
CA PRO A 55 15.08 -8.40 17.34
C PRO A 55 15.59 -9.20 16.14
N GLY A 56 16.36 -8.57 15.25
CA GLY A 56 17.03 -9.26 14.15
C GLY A 56 17.42 -8.34 12.99
N PRO A 57 17.79 -8.92 11.85
CA PRO A 57 18.17 -8.16 10.67
C PRO A 57 17.05 -7.20 10.25
N GLY A 58 17.41 -5.97 9.91
CA GLY A 58 16.46 -4.94 9.51
C GLY A 58 15.76 -4.19 10.65
N VAL A 59 15.93 -4.63 11.90
CA VAL A 59 15.24 -4.06 13.08
C VAL A 59 16.19 -3.15 13.85
N ASP A 60 15.89 -1.86 13.87
CA ASP A 60 16.61 -0.85 14.68
C ASP A 60 15.97 -0.69 16.05
N ARG A 61 14.68 -1.00 16.18
CA ARG A 61 13.90 -0.81 17.39
C ARG A 61 12.84 -1.88 17.56
N ILE A 62 12.77 -2.43 18.78
CA ILE A 62 11.72 -3.39 19.13
C ILE A 62 10.48 -2.62 19.56
N GLU A 63 9.36 -2.85 18.86
CA GLU A 63 8.07 -2.20 19.12
C GLU A 63 6.91 -3.20 18.94
N ASP A 64 5.96 -3.14 19.85
CA ASP A 64 4.66 -3.76 19.65
C ASP A 64 3.77 -2.76 18.89
N LEU A 65 3.35 -3.12 17.69
CA LEU A 65 2.53 -2.23 16.84
C LEU A 65 1.19 -1.86 17.49
N ALA A 66 0.65 -2.70 18.38
CA ALA A 66 -0.56 -2.41 19.12
C ALA A 66 -0.33 -1.56 20.39
N ALA A 67 0.93 -1.27 20.75
CA ALA A 67 1.30 -0.51 21.95
C ALA A 67 2.64 0.21 21.76
N LEU A 68 2.72 1.11 20.76
CA LEU A 68 3.95 1.79 20.41
C LEU A 68 4.50 2.66 21.54
N SER A 69 5.79 2.51 21.85
CA SER A 69 6.47 3.36 22.83
C SER A 69 6.84 4.75 22.29
N LEU A 70 6.54 5.02 21.02
CA LEU A 70 6.80 6.29 20.36
C LEU A 70 5.83 7.39 20.82
N ALA A 71 6.33 8.62 20.89
CA ALA A 71 5.51 9.79 21.19
C ALA A 71 4.51 10.09 20.06
N ASP A 72 3.46 10.83 20.39
CA ASP A 72 2.50 11.34 19.41
C ASP A 72 3.22 12.21 18.37
N ASN A 73 2.75 12.15 17.14
CA ASN A 73 3.22 13.01 16.04
C ASN A 73 4.75 12.93 15.81
N HIS A 74 5.33 11.75 15.93
CA HIS A 74 6.76 11.51 15.86
C HIS A 74 7.27 11.13 14.46
N ALA A 75 6.46 10.41 13.66
CA ALA A 75 6.82 9.90 12.34
C ALA A 75 6.26 10.78 11.22
N ARG A 76 7.09 11.16 10.24
CA ARG A 76 6.60 11.84 9.02
C ARG A 76 6.09 10.86 7.98
N THR A 77 6.68 9.68 7.93
CA THR A 77 6.23 8.58 7.09
C THR A 77 6.13 7.31 7.94
N VAL A 78 5.00 6.62 7.83
CA VAL A 78 4.76 5.32 8.43
C VAL A 78 4.56 4.30 7.32
N ILE A 79 5.26 3.19 7.39
CA ILE A 79 5.15 2.05 6.45
C ILE A 79 4.77 0.81 7.26
N CYS A 80 3.70 0.14 6.87
CA CYS A 80 3.26 -1.13 7.43
C CYS A 80 2.79 -2.04 6.29
N VAL A 81 3.70 -2.87 5.78
CA VAL A 81 3.45 -3.70 4.59
C VAL A 81 3.69 -5.16 4.91
N GLU A 82 2.73 -6.03 4.58
CA GLU A 82 2.76 -7.48 4.87
C GLU A 82 3.06 -7.75 6.36
N THR A 83 2.38 -7.02 7.23
CA THR A 83 2.61 -7.03 8.68
C THR A 83 1.29 -7.03 9.45
N LEU A 84 0.31 -6.22 9.02
CA LEU A 84 -0.93 -6.01 9.77
C LEU A 84 -1.75 -7.29 9.90
N GLU A 85 -1.65 -8.23 8.97
CA GLU A 85 -2.26 -9.56 9.03
C GLU A 85 -1.73 -10.40 10.20
N HIS A 86 -0.54 -10.09 10.70
CA HIS A 86 0.12 -10.78 11.82
C HIS A 86 -0.14 -10.13 13.18
N VAL A 87 -0.89 -9.02 13.22
CA VAL A 87 -1.21 -8.29 14.46
C VAL A 87 -2.64 -8.59 14.87
N PHE A 88 -2.83 -9.31 15.99
CA PHE A 88 -4.18 -9.69 16.43
C PHE A 88 -5.09 -8.48 16.68
N GLU A 89 -4.57 -7.44 17.33
CA GLU A 89 -5.30 -6.19 17.61
C GLU A 89 -5.10 -5.17 16.45
N ALA A 90 -5.34 -5.59 15.20
CA ALA A 90 -5.05 -4.78 13.99
C ALA A 90 -5.68 -3.38 14.02
N ARG A 91 -6.89 -3.22 14.59
CA ARG A 91 -7.52 -1.90 14.73
C ARG A 91 -6.70 -0.98 15.64
N ARG A 92 -6.25 -1.50 16.79
CA ARG A 92 -5.42 -0.76 17.74
C ARG A 92 -4.05 -0.41 17.13
N ALA A 93 -3.48 -1.33 16.38
CA ALA A 93 -2.24 -1.07 15.64
C ALA A 93 -2.38 0.11 14.67
N VAL A 94 -3.50 0.19 13.92
CA VAL A 94 -3.76 1.34 13.04
C VAL A 94 -3.97 2.63 13.86
N GLU A 95 -4.69 2.59 14.98
CA GLU A 95 -4.87 3.73 15.89
C GLU A 95 -3.51 4.24 16.41
N GLU A 96 -2.59 3.35 16.80
CA GLU A 96 -1.23 3.70 17.21
C GLU A 96 -0.42 4.32 16.07
N MET A 97 -0.47 3.73 14.86
CA MET A 97 0.18 4.32 13.69
C MET A 97 -0.35 5.73 13.38
N VAL A 98 -1.67 5.96 13.48
CA VAL A 98 -2.28 7.29 13.32
C VAL A 98 -1.84 8.25 14.42
N ARG A 99 -1.72 7.78 15.68
CA ARG A 99 -1.25 8.57 16.82
C ARG A 99 0.17 9.09 16.60
N VAL A 100 1.07 8.18 16.21
CA VAL A 100 2.50 8.54 16.02
C VAL A 100 2.74 9.31 14.72
N LEU A 101 1.83 9.24 13.75
CA LEU A 101 1.95 9.99 12.49
C LEU A 101 1.83 11.49 12.75
N SER A 102 2.82 12.26 12.32
CA SER A 102 2.86 13.72 12.47
C SER A 102 1.81 14.42 11.60
N PRO A 103 1.38 15.64 11.95
CA PRO A 103 0.62 16.49 11.06
C PRO A 103 1.29 16.63 9.69
N GLY A 104 0.52 16.44 8.61
CA GLY A 104 1.02 16.40 7.22
C GLY A 104 1.85 15.15 6.89
N GLY A 105 1.89 14.16 7.77
CA GLY A 105 2.56 12.88 7.54
C GLY A 105 1.75 11.96 6.64
N VAL A 106 2.42 10.96 6.05
CA VAL A 106 1.85 9.98 5.13
C VAL A 106 2.07 8.57 5.66
N MET A 107 1.05 7.73 5.54
CA MET A 107 1.05 6.33 5.92
C MET A 107 0.87 5.45 4.68
N LEU A 108 1.68 4.40 4.57
CA LEU A 108 1.59 3.36 3.54
C LEU A 108 1.22 2.03 4.20
N ILE A 109 0.17 1.39 3.71
CA ILE A 109 -0.25 0.05 4.16
C ILE A 109 -0.41 -0.86 2.93
N ALA A 110 0.11 -2.09 3.03
CA ALA A 110 -0.21 -3.16 2.10
C ALA A 110 -0.42 -4.46 2.86
N ALA A 111 -1.46 -5.21 2.51
CA ALA A 111 -1.78 -6.48 3.13
C ALA A 111 -2.32 -7.50 2.11
N PRO A 112 -2.11 -8.81 2.33
CA PRO A 112 -2.68 -9.85 1.49
C PRO A 112 -4.19 -10.00 1.73
N LEU A 113 -4.94 -10.37 0.67
CA LEU A 113 -6.32 -10.83 0.80
C LEU A 113 -6.46 -12.27 0.27
N ASP A 114 -6.15 -12.54 -1.00
CA ASP A 114 -6.10 -13.90 -1.52
C ASP A 114 -4.66 -14.43 -1.41
N PHE A 115 -4.37 -15.02 -0.27
CA PHE A 115 -3.06 -15.59 0.06
C PHE A 115 -3.21 -16.77 1.03
N HIS A 116 -2.33 -17.76 0.92
CA HIS A 116 -2.35 -18.92 1.83
C HIS A 116 -2.00 -18.50 3.26
N ILE A 117 -2.44 -19.29 4.24
CA ILE A 117 -2.06 -19.10 5.64
C ILE A 117 -0.55 -19.32 5.76
N HIS A 118 0.13 -18.39 6.44
CA HIS A 118 1.58 -18.44 6.67
C HIS A 118 1.90 -17.87 8.05
N ASP A 119 2.81 -18.51 8.78
CA ASP A 119 3.12 -18.15 10.15
C ASP A 119 4.39 -17.30 10.24
N HIS A 120 4.26 -16.05 10.83
CA HIS A 120 5.39 -15.19 11.15
C HIS A 120 5.11 -14.25 12.35
N PRO A 121 4.90 -14.71 13.58
CA PRO A 121 4.67 -16.08 14.08
C PRO A 121 3.24 -16.58 13.94
N SER A 122 2.29 -15.70 13.64
CA SER A 122 0.85 -16.00 13.53
C SER A 122 0.23 -15.21 12.38
N ASP A 123 -0.82 -15.74 11.77
CA ASP A 123 -1.52 -15.15 10.63
C ASP A 123 -3.02 -15.06 10.96
N TYR A 124 -3.50 -13.86 11.27
CA TYR A 124 -4.84 -13.65 11.83
C TYR A 124 -5.85 -13.12 10.82
N TRP A 125 -5.41 -12.23 9.88
CA TRP A 125 -6.35 -11.41 9.15
C TRP A 125 -6.13 -11.43 7.63
N ARG A 126 -7.23 -11.21 6.91
CA ARG A 126 -7.26 -10.85 5.49
C ARG A 126 -8.13 -9.60 5.35
N PHE A 127 -7.52 -8.51 4.89
CA PHE A 127 -8.17 -7.20 4.83
C PHE A 127 -8.78 -6.96 3.46
N THR A 128 -10.07 -6.54 3.44
CA THR A 128 -10.70 -6.04 2.23
C THR A 128 -10.40 -4.54 2.04
N PRO A 129 -10.56 -3.98 0.82
CA PRO A 129 -10.46 -2.53 0.62
C PRO A 129 -11.38 -1.74 1.56
N SER A 130 -12.63 -2.19 1.75
CA SER A 130 -13.59 -1.55 2.68
C SER A 130 -13.12 -1.59 4.14
N CYS A 131 -12.43 -2.66 4.54
CA CYS A 131 -11.85 -2.73 5.89
C CYS A 131 -10.76 -1.68 6.06
N LEU A 132 -9.81 -1.56 5.11
CA LEU A 132 -8.75 -0.54 5.17
C LEU A 132 -9.34 0.89 5.14
N THR A 133 -10.31 1.16 4.27
CA THR A 133 -11.03 2.45 4.26
C THR A 133 -11.61 2.78 5.63
N ARG A 134 -12.23 1.80 6.30
CA ARG A 134 -12.82 2.02 7.63
C ARG A 134 -11.77 2.23 8.72
N LEU A 135 -10.68 1.48 8.69
CA LEU A 135 -9.58 1.62 9.64
C LEU A 135 -8.87 2.99 9.50
N LEU A 136 -8.75 3.49 8.27
CA LEU A 136 -8.08 4.75 7.95
C LEU A 136 -9.00 5.98 8.01
N ALA A 137 -10.29 5.82 8.34
CA ALA A 137 -11.25 6.90 8.47
C ALA A 137 -10.83 8.08 9.40
N PRO A 138 -9.93 7.90 10.41
CA PRO A 138 -9.39 9.02 11.18
C PRO A 138 -8.41 9.92 10.41
N LEU A 139 -7.91 9.49 9.24
CA LEU A 139 -7.02 10.28 8.39
C LEU A 139 -7.82 11.11 7.38
N ASP A 140 -7.25 12.23 6.95
CA ASP A 140 -7.97 13.25 6.21
C ASP A 140 -8.01 13.01 4.70
N ALA A 141 -7.05 12.29 4.15
CA ALA A 141 -7.07 11.85 2.76
C ALA A 141 -6.65 10.38 2.68
N THR A 142 -7.36 9.60 1.88
CA THR A 142 -7.04 8.18 1.68
C THR A 142 -7.14 7.79 0.21
N LEU A 143 -6.15 7.05 -0.25
CA LEU A 143 -6.12 6.39 -1.55
C LEU A 143 -6.06 4.89 -1.27
N VAL A 144 -7.20 4.21 -1.34
CA VAL A 144 -7.30 2.77 -1.10
C VAL A 144 -7.47 2.04 -2.41
N GLY A 145 -6.72 0.98 -2.59
CA GLY A 145 -6.75 0.22 -3.82
C GLY A 145 -6.47 -1.26 -3.62
N TRP A 146 -6.50 -1.97 -4.73
CA TRP A 146 -6.23 -3.41 -4.75
C TRP A 146 -5.61 -3.83 -6.07
N GLN A 147 -4.96 -4.97 -6.05
CA GLN A 147 -4.47 -5.65 -7.23
C GLN A 147 -5.11 -7.03 -7.35
N GLY A 148 -5.52 -7.36 -8.57
CA GLY A 148 -6.20 -8.61 -8.91
C GLY A 148 -7.66 -8.40 -9.30
N ASN A 149 -8.41 -9.48 -9.35
CA ASN A 149 -9.84 -9.42 -9.66
C ASN A 149 -10.59 -8.64 -8.59
N GLU A 150 -11.56 -7.83 -8.97
CA GLU A 150 -12.32 -6.96 -8.05
C GLU A 150 -13.00 -7.72 -6.91
N ARG A 151 -13.52 -8.92 -7.20
CA ARG A 151 -14.17 -9.78 -6.19
C ARG A 151 -13.17 -10.60 -5.37
N PHE A 152 -11.96 -10.83 -5.91
CA PHE A 152 -10.90 -11.64 -5.31
C PHE A 152 -9.54 -10.98 -5.50
N PRO A 153 -9.32 -9.79 -4.93
CA PRO A 153 -8.02 -9.16 -5.01
C PRO A 153 -7.00 -9.95 -4.17
N HIS A 154 -5.80 -10.08 -4.70
CA HIS A 154 -4.74 -10.78 -3.94
C HIS A 154 -3.97 -9.87 -3.00
N THR A 155 -3.98 -8.54 -3.25
CA THR A 155 -3.33 -7.54 -2.40
C THR A 155 -4.20 -6.32 -2.29
N VAL A 156 -4.29 -5.74 -1.12
CA VAL A 156 -4.89 -4.44 -0.87
C VAL A 156 -3.81 -3.45 -0.46
N PHE A 157 -3.98 -2.19 -0.89
CA PHE A 157 -3.04 -1.10 -0.67
C PHE A 157 -3.76 0.12 -0.09
N ALA A 158 -3.06 0.90 0.69
CA ALA A 158 -3.53 2.21 1.09
C ALA A 158 -2.38 3.22 1.22
N VAL A 159 -2.59 4.42 0.71
CA VAL A 159 -1.82 5.61 1.02
C VAL A 159 -2.74 6.57 1.73
N ALA A 160 -2.37 7.04 2.91
CA ALA A 160 -3.22 7.93 3.68
C ALA A 160 -2.43 9.10 4.27
N ALA A 161 -3.04 10.27 4.39
CA ALA A 161 -2.39 11.47 4.91
C ALA A 161 -3.16 12.07 6.08
N LYS A 162 -2.40 12.52 7.09
CA LYS A 162 -2.90 13.23 8.25
C LYS A 162 -2.91 14.74 7.98
N ARG A 163 -3.94 15.45 8.43
CA ARG A 163 -4.06 16.91 8.31
C ARG A 163 -2.82 17.66 8.85
N PRO A 164 -2.35 18.75 8.21
CA PRO A 164 -2.88 19.31 6.96
C PRO A 164 -2.47 18.46 5.74
N VAL A 165 -3.43 18.12 4.88
CA VAL A 165 -3.13 17.41 3.64
C VAL A 165 -2.44 18.36 2.68
N ALA A 166 -1.30 17.98 2.15
CA ALA A 166 -0.56 18.81 1.22
C ALA A 166 -1.33 18.96 -0.10
N ALA A 167 -1.34 20.18 -0.67
CA ALA A 167 -2.03 20.48 -1.92
C ALA A 167 -1.62 19.55 -3.08
N HIS A 168 -0.35 19.11 -3.08
CA HIS A 168 0.15 18.17 -4.09
C HIS A 168 -0.24 16.69 -3.87
N PHE A 169 -0.98 16.36 -2.78
CA PHE A 169 -1.35 14.96 -2.50
C PHE A 169 -2.22 14.37 -3.62
N ALA A 170 -3.22 15.11 -4.12
CA ALA A 170 -4.07 14.66 -5.22
C ALA A 170 -3.26 14.44 -6.51
N ARG A 171 -2.28 15.32 -6.80
CA ARG A 171 -1.35 15.15 -7.93
C ARG A 171 -0.50 13.90 -7.75
N GLY A 172 0.08 13.71 -6.56
CA GLY A 172 0.85 12.52 -6.22
C GLY A 172 0.01 11.25 -6.36
N ALA A 173 -1.27 11.27 -5.95
CA ALA A 173 -2.18 10.16 -6.10
C ALA A 173 -2.40 9.78 -7.59
N ASN A 174 -2.62 10.76 -8.46
CA ASN A 174 -2.76 10.53 -9.90
C ASN A 174 -1.48 9.93 -10.51
N GLN A 175 -0.32 10.52 -10.21
CA GLN A 175 0.97 10.03 -10.69
C GLN A 175 1.24 8.61 -10.20
N PHE A 176 0.98 8.34 -8.93
CA PHE A 176 1.14 7.03 -8.32
C PHE A 176 0.25 5.97 -8.98
N VAL A 177 -1.04 6.28 -9.20
CA VAL A 177 -1.98 5.34 -9.83
C VAL A 177 -1.53 5.00 -11.26
N ALA A 178 -1.14 6.01 -12.05
CA ALA A 178 -0.61 5.81 -13.39
C ALA A 178 0.66 4.94 -13.38
N ALA A 179 1.58 5.21 -12.48
CA ALA A 179 2.82 4.45 -12.32
C ALA A 179 2.56 2.99 -11.91
N MET A 180 1.64 2.76 -10.96
CA MET A 180 1.24 1.40 -10.54
C MET A 180 0.58 0.62 -11.68
N GLN A 181 -0.28 1.25 -12.47
CA GLN A 181 -0.91 0.63 -13.64
C GLN A 181 0.14 0.27 -14.70
N HIS A 182 1.08 1.18 -14.97
CA HIS A 182 2.17 0.93 -15.91
C HIS A 182 3.07 -0.22 -15.44
N TRP A 183 3.48 -0.20 -14.16
CA TRP A 183 4.25 -1.30 -13.56
C TRP A 183 3.52 -2.64 -13.67
N ALA A 184 2.23 -2.68 -13.37
CA ALA A 184 1.42 -3.89 -13.43
C ALA A 184 1.30 -4.43 -14.86
N ALA A 185 1.16 -3.56 -15.87
CA ALA A 185 1.16 -3.94 -17.27
C ALA A 185 2.51 -4.53 -17.71
N ALA A 186 3.62 -3.88 -17.34
CA ALA A 186 4.96 -4.38 -17.63
C ALA A 186 5.25 -5.73 -16.95
N ALA A 187 4.79 -5.90 -15.70
CA ALA A 187 4.90 -7.17 -14.99
C ALA A 187 4.09 -8.30 -15.67
N ALA A 188 2.93 -7.98 -16.25
CA ALA A 188 2.13 -8.93 -17.03
C ALA A 188 2.85 -9.37 -18.32
N ASP A 189 3.51 -8.43 -19.01
CA ASP A 189 4.24 -8.72 -20.25
C ASP A 189 5.50 -9.54 -20.00
N ASN A 190 6.19 -9.28 -18.89
CA ASN A 190 7.43 -9.98 -18.50
C ASN A 190 7.19 -11.34 -17.84
N GLU A 191 5.95 -11.74 -17.66
CA GLU A 191 5.65 -13.00 -17.01
C GLU A 191 6.20 -14.19 -17.82
N ARG A 192 6.95 -15.06 -17.13
CA ARG A 192 7.53 -16.29 -17.75
C ARG A 192 6.43 -17.10 -18.44
N TRP A 193 6.66 -17.50 -19.69
CA TRP A 193 5.72 -18.27 -20.53
C TRP A 193 5.15 -19.52 -19.84
N GLN A 194 5.96 -20.19 -18.99
CA GLN A 194 5.50 -21.33 -18.21
C GLN A 194 4.39 -20.99 -17.20
N ARG A 195 4.45 -19.79 -16.56
CA ARG A 195 3.39 -19.32 -15.68
C ARG A 195 2.17 -18.91 -16.47
N ARG A 196 2.34 -18.29 -17.64
CA ARG A 196 1.25 -17.99 -18.57
C ARG A 196 0.54 -19.25 -19.02
N LEU A 197 1.28 -20.31 -19.39
CA LEU A 197 0.72 -21.59 -19.81
C LEU A 197 -0.02 -22.29 -18.66
N LYS A 198 0.55 -22.32 -17.46
CA LYS A 198 -0.12 -22.90 -16.28
C LYS A 198 -1.42 -22.17 -15.95
N ARG A 199 -1.45 -20.84 -16.08
CA ARG A 199 -2.67 -20.04 -15.90
C ARG A 199 -3.70 -20.33 -16.97
N TRP A 200 -3.27 -20.41 -18.21
CA TRP A 200 -4.17 -20.75 -19.33
C TRP A 200 -4.79 -22.13 -19.12
N ALA A 201 -4.01 -23.15 -18.80
CA ALA A 201 -4.50 -24.50 -18.52
C ALA A 201 -5.48 -24.53 -17.33
N ALA A 202 -5.14 -23.84 -16.23
CA ALA A 202 -6.02 -23.73 -15.07
C ALA A 202 -7.32 -22.99 -15.40
N GLN A 203 -7.28 -21.95 -16.24
CA GLN A 203 -8.45 -21.22 -16.69
C GLN A 203 -9.37 -22.10 -17.56
N TRP A 204 -8.80 -22.96 -18.39
CA TRP A 204 -9.55 -23.90 -19.24
C TRP A 204 -10.22 -24.98 -18.40
N LEU A 205 -9.52 -25.54 -17.41
CA LEU A 205 -10.01 -26.57 -16.50
C LEU A 205 -11.05 -26.05 -15.48
N THR A 206 -11.03 -24.76 -15.14
CA THR A 206 -11.85 -24.16 -14.07
C THR A 206 -12.77 -23.05 -14.60
N SER A 207 -13.14 -23.09 -15.87
CA SER A 207 -13.85 -22.03 -16.59
C SER A 207 -15.17 -21.53 -15.93
N LYS A 208 -15.70 -22.26 -14.95
CA LYS A 208 -16.91 -21.90 -14.19
C LYS A 208 -16.62 -21.19 -12.85
N SER A 209 -15.37 -21.12 -12.41
CA SER A 209 -15.01 -20.50 -11.14
C SER A 209 -14.56 -19.06 -11.35
N GLU A 210 -15.25 -18.09 -10.74
CA GLU A 210 -14.87 -16.66 -10.75
C GLU A 210 -13.47 -16.43 -10.14
N HIS A 211 -13.03 -17.30 -9.22
CA HIS A 211 -11.70 -17.28 -8.60
C HIS A 211 -10.54 -17.36 -9.59
N VAL A 212 -10.79 -17.83 -10.80
CA VAL A 212 -9.74 -18.13 -11.79
C VAL A 212 -9.77 -17.19 -12.98
N ARG A 213 -10.53 -16.11 -12.94
CA ARG A 213 -10.43 -15.05 -13.97
C ARG A 213 -9.11 -14.29 -13.84
N ARG A 214 -8.04 -14.96 -14.23
CA ARG A 214 -6.66 -14.50 -14.14
C ARG A 214 -6.30 -13.39 -15.13
N ARG A 215 -7.22 -12.95 -16.00
CA ARG A 215 -7.05 -11.74 -16.80
C ARG A 215 -6.80 -10.52 -15.95
N ASP A 216 -7.36 -10.53 -14.74
CA ASP A 216 -7.33 -9.37 -13.83
C ASP A 216 -6.21 -9.44 -12.79
N TYR A 217 -5.36 -10.49 -12.79
CA TYR A 217 -4.33 -10.67 -11.78
C TYR A 217 -3.39 -9.45 -11.63
N PHE A 218 -3.05 -8.81 -12.74
CA PHE A 218 -2.19 -7.63 -12.77
C PHE A 218 -2.96 -6.32 -12.75
N GLN A 219 -4.30 -6.33 -12.82
CA GLN A 219 -5.08 -5.09 -12.74
C GLN A 219 -4.88 -4.43 -11.39
N VAL A 220 -4.74 -3.11 -11.41
CA VAL A 220 -4.62 -2.29 -10.21
C VAL A 220 -5.70 -1.21 -10.27
N ARG A 221 -6.45 -1.05 -9.18
CA ARG A 221 -7.48 -0.02 -9.02
C ARG A 221 -7.29 0.71 -7.72
N PHE A 222 -7.58 2.01 -7.73
CA PHE A 222 -7.54 2.86 -6.55
C PHE A 222 -8.76 3.78 -6.51
N VAL A 223 -9.21 4.07 -5.31
CA VAL A 223 -10.26 5.05 -4.99
C VAL A 223 -9.65 6.10 -4.09
N LEU A 224 -9.77 7.37 -4.49
CA LEU A 224 -9.28 8.53 -3.73
C LEU A 224 -10.43 9.17 -2.97
N ASP A 225 -10.27 9.28 -1.66
CA ASP A 225 -11.16 10.07 -0.79
C ASP A 225 -10.37 11.26 -0.21
N MET A 226 -10.90 12.46 -0.38
CA MET A 226 -10.25 13.71 -0.02
C MET A 226 -11.14 14.52 0.93
N PRO A 227 -10.57 15.40 1.77
CA PRO A 227 -11.32 16.22 2.70
C PRO A 227 -12.41 17.03 1.99
N ARG A 228 -13.61 17.06 2.56
CA ARG A 228 -14.70 17.90 2.06
C ARG A 228 -14.38 19.38 2.27
N GLY A 229 -14.75 20.23 1.29
CA GLY A 229 -14.64 21.68 1.38
C GLY A 229 -13.42 22.32 0.71
N HIS A 230 -12.53 21.54 0.10
CA HIS A 230 -11.50 22.05 -0.79
C HIS A 230 -11.92 21.79 -2.25
N ASP A 231 -11.74 22.79 -3.13
CA ASP A 231 -12.12 22.65 -4.55
C ASP A 231 -11.08 21.82 -5.35
N TRP A 232 -10.97 20.57 -4.98
CA TRP A 232 -10.12 19.59 -5.66
C TRP A 232 -10.51 19.40 -7.13
N LYS A 233 -11.76 19.73 -7.50
CA LYS A 233 -12.23 19.63 -8.88
C LYS A 233 -11.50 20.60 -9.80
N HIS A 234 -11.20 21.82 -9.32
CA HIS A 234 -10.45 22.78 -10.09
C HIS A 234 -8.99 22.35 -10.30
N GLU A 235 -8.34 21.88 -9.23
CA GLU A 235 -6.97 21.37 -9.27
C GLU A 235 -6.84 20.12 -10.16
N LEU A 236 -7.85 19.22 -10.11
CA LEU A 236 -7.87 18.01 -10.92
C LEU A 236 -8.22 18.29 -12.39
N LEU A 237 -9.02 19.31 -12.69
CA LEU A 237 -9.30 19.75 -14.06
C LEU A 237 -8.07 20.40 -14.70
N GLU A 238 -7.31 21.18 -13.97
CA GLU A 238 -6.02 21.71 -14.45
C GLU A 238 -5.02 20.58 -14.71
N LEU A 239 -5.01 19.54 -13.87
CA LEU A 239 -4.17 18.34 -14.05
C LEU A 239 -4.63 17.49 -15.24
N ALA A 240 -5.95 17.31 -15.45
CA ALA A 240 -6.51 16.56 -16.57
C ALA A 240 -6.22 17.23 -17.93
N HIS A 241 -6.12 18.56 -17.98
CA HIS A 241 -5.69 19.29 -19.17
C HIS A 241 -4.18 19.16 -19.45
N ALA A 242 -3.37 18.93 -18.40
CA ALA A 242 -1.93 18.67 -18.54
C ALA A 242 -1.61 17.23 -18.97
N ASP A 243 -2.48 16.26 -18.64
CA ASP A 243 -2.24 14.81 -18.77
C ASP A 243 -3.07 14.14 -19.88
N GLN A 244 -3.56 14.86 -20.91
CA GLN A 244 -4.33 14.26 -22.03
C GLN A 244 -3.59 13.14 -22.80
N HIS A 245 -2.40 12.74 -22.37
CA HIS A 245 -1.60 11.71 -23.01
C HIS A 245 -1.47 10.37 -22.23
N THR A 246 -1.98 10.22 -21.02
CA THR A 246 -1.68 9.02 -20.20
C THR A 246 -2.83 8.09 -19.86
N GLY A 247 -4.07 8.36 -20.22
CA GLY A 247 -5.20 7.38 -20.16
C GLY A 247 -5.56 6.80 -18.77
N SER A 248 -5.00 7.32 -17.68
CA SER A 248 -5.30 6.89 -16.32
C SER A 248 -6.50 7.64 -15.75
N ARG A 249 -7.52 6.91 -15.27
CA ARG A 249 -8.67 7.50 -14.58
C ARG A 249 -8.69 7.05 -13.12
N LEU A 250 -8.84 8.01 -12.21
CA LEU A 250 -9.23 7.75 -10.83
C LEU A 250 -10.75 7.73 -10.71
N ASP A 251 -11.28 6.76 -9.96
CA ASP A 251 -12.70 6.75 -9.60
C ASP A 251 -12.90 7.63 -8.36
N PHE A 252 -13.72 8.66 -8.49
CA PHE A 252 -14.08 9.55 -7.38
C PHE A 252 -15.43 9.11 -6.80
N GLN A 253 -15.46 8.86 -5.49
CA GLN A 253 -16.73 8.74 -4.77
C GLN A 253 -17.21 10.14 -4.39
N SER A 254 -18.28 10.60 -5.08
CA SER A 254 -19.06 11.76 -4.66
C SER A 254 -20.08 11.29 -3.61
N GLY A 255 -19.82 11.57 -2.36
CA GLY A 255 -20.78 11.41 -1.27
C GLY A 255 -21.35 12.74 -0.80
#